data_4188a257eb4ffd0bce27683c5904cab8
#
_entry.id   4188a257eb4ffd0bce27683c5904cab8
#
_cell.length_a   1.000
_cell.length_b   1.000
_cell.length_c   1.000
_cell.angle_alpha   90.00
_cell.angle_beta   90.00
_cell.angle_gamma   90.00
#
_symmetry.space_group_name_H-M   'P 1'
#
loop_
_entity.id
_entity.type
_entity.pdbx_description
1 polymer ?
#
loop_
_entity_poly.entity_id
_entity_poly.type
_entity_poly.pdbx_seq_one_letter_code
_entity_poly.pdbx_strand_id
1 'polypeptide(L)'
;MIFSSRFALLILAWALCLHSARADQQQELESLRQRIAALQQEMEKASDTKSETADALRESERAISNSNRILHTLSRQQRELNLSLGNFQQQSQKISTEMQQQQLLLGKLLHQQYLGGKQEYFKLLLNNHDPNQTARELQYYEYIAQSRATWLTSMRGNLAKLNTVTAQARQKNTELATLQAEQALQKQSLLKGKNEHQQVLKKIALQLKQQRNEIGRLQQDENRLAKLLSNLSRIVAEPQSKPKSNLPPKVINNAVKRPVYAPFVSLKGKLPLPFKGKITHTFGSRRPDSPLLWKGMFMRAAARQPVNAIAPGRVIFADWLRGFGNLLIIDHGLGYMSLYGNNETLYKQLGEDLQAGDTIAAVGNSGGNEHYGLYFELRHQGIPLDPAKWVKGRSSKAR
;
A
#
# COMPACT_ATOMS: atom_id res chain seq x y z
N MET A 1 39.00 -66.33 -64.21
CA MET A 1 37.70 -65.97 -63.54
C MET A 1 37.85 -65.77 -61.98
N ILE A 2 38.92 -65.10 -61.52
CA ILE A 2 39.06 -64.93 -60.03
C ILE A 2 39.13 -63.42 -59.55
N PHE A 3 39.09 -62.47 -60.50
CA PHE A 3 39.23 -61.07 -60.22
C PHE A 3 37.86 -60.32 -59.99
N SER A 4 36.73 -60.87 -60.33
CA SER A 4 35.41 -60.24 -60.21
C SER A 4 34.76 -60.41 -58.80
N SER A 5 35.14 -61.49 -58.09
CA SER A 5 34.55 -61.80 -56.75
C SER A 5 35.03 -60.92 -55.62
N ARG A 6 36.25 -60.45 -55.67
CA ARG A 6 36.84 -59.59 -54.62
C ARG A 6 36.34 -58.13 -54.67
N PHE A 7 36.01 -57.68 -55.90
CA PHE A 7 35.45 -56.34 -56.09
C PHE A 7 33.97 -56.25 -55.65
N ALA A 8 33.19 -57.32 -55.82
CA ALA A 8 31.80 -57.41 -55.37
C ALA A 8 31.72 -57.41 -53.80
N LEU A 9 32.66 -58.12 -53.12
CA LEU A 9 32.72 -58.11 -51.65
C LEU A 9 33.11 -56.76 -51.04
N LEU A 10 33.98 -55.98 -51.70
CA LEU A 10 34.35 -54.63 -51.28
C LEU A 10 33.18 -53.64 -51.46
N ILE A 11 32.41 -53.76 -52.48
CA ILE A 11 31.20 -52.91 -52.69
C ILE A 11 30.11 -53.27 -51.65
N LEU A 12 29.94 -54.55 -51.32
CA LEU A 12 28.99 -54.98 -50.29
C LEU A 12 29.37 -54.51 -48.90
N ALA A 13 30.67 -54.55 -48.54
CA ALA A 13 31.19 -54.04 -47.27
C ALA A 13 31.02 -52.52 -47.18
N TRP A 14 31.22 -51.78 -48.29
CA TRP A 14 31.04 -50.33 -48.35
C TRP A 14 29.57 -49.92 -48.26
N ALA A 15 28.63 -50.69 -48.82
CA ALA A 15 27.19 -50.51 -48.72
C ALA A 15 26.70 -50.80 -47.29
N LEU A 16 27.24 -51.76 -46.55
CA LEU A 16 26.94 -52.06 -45.16
C LEU A 16 27.44 -50.97 -44.23
N CYS A 17 28.61 -50.37 -44.45
CA CYS A 17 29.12 -49.23 -43.66
C CYS A 17 28.29 -47.94 -43.85
N LEU A 18 27.71 -47.70 -45.05
CA LEU A 18 26.84 -46.58 -45.31
C LEU A 18 25.45 -46.75 -44.68
N HIS A 19 24.96 -47.97 -44.48
CA HIS A 19 23.70 -48.24 -43.80
C HIS A 19 23.84 -48.08 -42.27
N SER A 20 24.99 -48.49 -41.65
CA SER A 20 25.23 -48.31 -40.24
C SER A 20 25.38 -46.83 -39.87
N ALA A 21 26.05 -46.02 -40.69
CA ALA A 21 26.20 -44.57 -40.44
C ALA A 21 24.86 -43.80 -40.58
N ARG A 22 23.93 -44.28 -41.46
CA ARG A 22 22.57 -43.69 -41.55
C ARG A 22 21.66 -44.12 -40.41
N ALA A 23 21.77 -45.35 -39.90
CA ALA A 23 21.02 -45.82 -38.74
C ALA A 23 21.43 -45.07 -37.44
N ASP A 24 22.70 -44.78 -37.26
CA ASP A 24 23.23 -44.02 -36.11
C ASP A 24 22.74 -42.57 -36.14
N GLN A 25 22.74 -41.91 -37.30
CA GLN A 25 22.16 -40.57 -37.49
C GLN A 25 20.65 -40.50 -37.24
N GLN A 26 19.89 -41.51 -37.61
CA GLN A 26 18.45 -41.58 -37.34
C GLN A 26 18.17 -41.79 -35.87
N GLN A 27 18.96 -42.58 -35.18
CA GLN A 27 18.82 -42.82 -33.75
C GLN A 27 19.22 -41.59 -32.90
N GLU A 28 20.21 -40.82 -33.35
CA GLU A 28 20.59 -39.54 -32.76
C GLU A 28 19.49 -38.46 -32.93
N LEU A 29 18.85 -38.44 -34.08
CA LEU A 29 17.73 -37.53 -34.41
C LEU A 29 16.47 -37.87 -33.61
N GLU A 30 16.17 -39.15 -33.40
CA GLU A 30 15.09 -39.63 -32.57
C GLU A 30 15.31 -39.32 -31.09
N SER A 31 16.56 -39.50 -30.56
CA SER A 31 16.95 -39.14 -29.21
C SER A 31 16.86 -37.62 -28.97
N LEU A 32 17.19 -36.82 -29.96
CA LEU A 32 17.06 -35.36 -29.92
C LEU A 32 15.60 -34.92 -29.88
N ARG A 33 14.72 -35.55 -30.70
CA ARG A 33 13.27 -35.32 -30.67
C ARG A 33 12.64 -35.67 -29.34
N GLN A 34 13.01 -36.81 -28.73
CA GLN A 34 12.56 -37.22 -27.41
C GLN A 34 13.01 -36.23 -26.34
N ARG A 35 14.23 -35.71 -26.45
CA ARG A 35 14.77 -34.70 -25.53
C ARG A 35 14.07 -33.35 -25.66
N ILE A 36 13.75 -32.93 -26.89
CA ILE A 36 12.97 -31.73 -27.14
C ILE A 36 11.55 -31.86 -26.59
N ALA A 37 10.89 -33.01 -26.76
CA ALA A 37 9.57 -33.28 -26.23
C ALA A 37 9.56 -33.28 -24.68
N ALA A 38 10.59 -33.88 -24.05
CA ALA A 38 10.76 -33.84 -22.61
C ALA A 38 10.99 -32.42 -22.08
N LEU A 39 11.81 -31.62 -22.78
CA LEU A 39 12.04 -30.19 -22.44
C LEU A 39 10.78 -29.35 -22.61
N GLN A 40 9.98 -29.61 -23.62
CA GLN A 40 8.69 -28.93 -23.80
C GLN A 40 7.73 -29.25 -22.65
N GLN A 41 7.67 -30.50 -22.21
CA GLN A 41 6.86 -30.91 -21.06
C GLN A 41 7.35 -30.33 -19.72
N GLU A 42 8.69 -30.20 -19.55
CA GLU A 42 9.28 -29.52 -18.40
C GLU A 42 9.01 -28.01 -18.44
N MET A 43 9.06 -27.38 -19.61
CA MET A 43 8.70 -25.96 -19.76
C MET A 43 7.22 -25.70 -19.45
N GLU A 44 6.32 -26.61 -19.81
CA GLU A 44 4.91 -26.53 -19.47
C GLU A 44 4.69 -26.65 -17.97
N LYS A 45 5.28 -27.63 -17.31
CA LYS A 45 5.26 -27.79 -15.84
C LYS A 45 5.92 -26.60 -15.12
N ALA A 46 7.02 -26.08 -15.64
CA ALA A 46 7.67 -24.90 -15.07
C ALA A 46 6.81 -23.62 -15.24
N SER A 47 6.02 -23.55 -16.32
CA SER A 47 5.03 -22.48 -16.52
C SER A 47 3.91 -22.55 -15.48
N ASP A 48 3.37 -23.73 -15.19
CA ASP A 48 2.32 -23.95 -14.19
C ASP A 48 2.83 -23.65 -12.77
N THR A 49 4.00 -24.15 -12.41
CA THR A 49 4.64 -23.87 -11.11
C THR A 49 4.96 -22.37 -10.95
N LYS A 50 5.30 -21.69 -12.04
CA LYS A 50 5.54 -20.23 -12.03
C LYS A 50 4.24 -19.45 -11.88
N SER A 51 3.12 -19.94 -12.40
CA SER A 51 1.78 -19.39 -12.17
C SER A 51 1.39 -19.54 -10.71
N GLU A 52 1.51 -20.74 -10.14
CA GLU A 52 1.17 -21.05 -8.76
C GLU A 52 1.98 -20.23 -7.74
N THR A 53 3.28 -20.06 -7.96
CA THR A 53 4.13 -19.23 -7.09
C THR A 53 3.84 -17.73 -7.24
N ALA A 54 3.44 -17.28 -8.43
CA ALA A 54 3.01 -15.89 -8.64
C ALA A 54 1.66 -15.62 -7.97
N ASP A 55 0.74 -16.59 -7.96
CA ASP A 55 -0.55 -16.47 -7.28
C ASP A 55 -0.37 -16.49 -5.76
N ALA A 56 0.49 -17.35 -5.21
CA ALA A 56 0.84 -17.37 -3.79
C ALA A 56 1.51 -16.03 -3.35
N LEU A 57 2.38 -15.46 -4.19
CA LEU A 57 2.96 -14.14 -3.94
C LEU A 57 1.88 -13.06 -3.90
N ARG A 58 0.99 -13.04 -4.89
CA ARG A 58 -0.13 -12.11 -4.99
C ARG A 58 -1.01 -12.17 -3.74
N GLU A 59 -1.39 -13.38 -3.31
CA GLU A 59 -2.26 -13.58 -2.16
C GLU A 59 -1.60 -13.08 -0.87
N SER A 60 -0.32 -13.44 -0.64
CA SER A 60 0.42 -12.99 0.55
C SER A 60 0.60 -11.47 0.58
N GLU A 61 0.90 -10.83 -0.55
CA GLU A 61 1.06 -9.38 -0.65
C GLU A 61 -0.27 -8.64 -0.45
N ARG A 62 -1.38 -9.18 -0.95
CA ARG A 62 -2.73 -8.66 -0.69
C ARG A 62 -3.10 -8.75 0.79
N ALA A 63 -2.83 -9.89 1.44
CA ALA A 63 -3.11 -10.09 2.86
C ALA A 63 -2.31 -9.09 3.71
N ILE A 64 -1.02 -8.89 3.43
CA ILE A 64 -0.16 -7.91 4.09
C ILE A 64 -0.69 -6.48 3.89
N SER A 65 -1.04 -6.11 2.65
CA SER A 65 -1.58 -4.79 2.32
C SER A 65 -2.87 -4.51 3.07
N ASN A 66 -3.80 -5.47 3.10
CA ASN A 66 -5.07 -5.37 3.82
C ASN A 66 -4.87 -5.21 5.34
N SER A 67 -4.04 -6.06 5.95
CA SER A 67 -3.72 -5.98 7.39
C SER A 67 -3.09 -4.63 7.76
N ASN A 68 -2.17 -4.12 6.94
CA ASN A 68 -1.56 -2.81 7.17
C ASN A 68 -2.59 -1.66 7.05
N ARG A 69 -3.53 -1.74 6.10
CA ARG A 69 -4.61 -0.77 5.95
C ARG A 69 -5.51 -0.74 7.19
N ILE A 70 -5.91 -1.91 7.69
CA ILE A 70 -6.72 -2.04 8.92
C ILE A 70 -5.96 -1.42 10.10
N LEU A 71 -4.68 -1.77 10.28
CA LEU A 71 -3.84 -1.22 11.35
C LEU A 71 -3.70 0.30 11.26
N HIS A 72 -3.60 0.86 10.07
CA HIS A 72 -3.57 2.31 9.87
C HIS A 72 -4.88 2.97 10.32
N THR A 73 -6.04 2.38 9.96
CA THR A 73 -7.36 2.87 10.37
C THR A 73 -7.53 2.80 11.89
N LEU A 74 -7.22 1.65 12.50
CA LEU A 74 -7.27 1.46 13.95
C LEU A 74 -6.35 2.45 14.70
N SER A 75 -5.16 2.71 14.17
CA SER A 75 -4.23 3.69 14.76
C SER A 75 -4.76 5.13 14.67
N ARG A 76 -5.51 5.47 13.62
CA ARG A 76 -6.19 6.77 13.53
C ARG A 76 -7.30 6.88 14.56
N GLN A 77 -8.18 5.89 14.65
CA GLN A 77 -9.26 5.85 15.62
C GLN A 77 -8.73 5.93 17.06
N GLN A 78 -7.64 5.23 17.38
CA GLN A 78 -6.98 5.30 18.68
C GLN A 78 -6.51 6.71 19.02
N ARG A 79 -5.95 7.45 18.05
CA ARG A 79 -5.55 8.85 18.27
C ARG A 79 -6.76 9.76 18.55
N GLU A 80 -7.84 9.59 17.79
CA GLU A 80 -9.08 10.35 17.99
C GLU A 80 -9.70 10.09 19.36
N LEU A 81 -9.74 8.82 19.79
CA LEU A 81 -10.21 8.44 21.14
C LEU A 81 -9.34 9.03 22.24
N ASN A 82 -8.01 8.99 22.11
CA ASN A 82 -7.09 9.56 23.10
C ASN A 82 -7.26 11.08 23.21
N LEU A 83 -7.46 11.79 22.11
CA LEU A 83 -7.77 13.23 22.11
C LEU A 83 -9.09 13.52 22.83
N SER A 84 -10.12 12.71 22.57
CA SER A 84 -11.42 12.82 23.24
C SER A 84 -11.32 12.58 24.74
N LEU A 85 -10.56 11.56 25.17
CA LEU A 85 -10.30 11.28 26.58
C LEU A 85 -9.55 12.42 27.27
N GLY A 86 -8.54 13.01 26.60
CA GLY A 86 -7.84 14.19 27.10
C GLY A 86 -8.79 15.37 27.33
N ASN A 87 -9.71 15.62 26.41
CA ASN A 87 -10.73 16.65 26.55
C ASN A 87 -11.67 16.39 27.73
N PHE A 88 -12.14 15.14 27.91
CA PHE A 88 -12.99 14.79 29.05
C PHE A 88 -12.24 14.94 30.36
N GLN A 89 -10.97 14.58 30.42
CA GLN A 89 -10.14 14.75 31.62
C GLN A 89 -9.97 16.23 31.98
N GLN A 90 -9.72 17.11 31.01
CA GLN A 90 -9.65 18.56 31.24
C GLN A 90 -10.99 19.12 31.72
N GLN A 91 -12.13 18.71 31.11
CA GLN A 91 -13.46 19.12 31.55
C GLN A 91 -13.75 18.67 32.98
N SER A 92 -13.45 17.41 33.31
CA SER A 92 -13.61 16.86 34.63
C SER A 92 -12.79 17.66 35.70
N GLN A 93 -11.53 17.95 35.39
CA GLN A 93 -10.65 18.73 36.24
C GLN A 93 -11.19 20.14 36.46
N LYS A 94 -11.67 20.82 35.41
CA LYS A 94 -12.27 22.15 35.52
C LYS A 94 -13.50 22.16 36.44
N ILE A 95 -14.44 21.24 36.18
CA ILE A 95 -15.66 21.11 37.00
C ILE A 95 -15.29 20.80 38.48
N SER A 96 -14.33 19.89 38.71
CA SER A 96 -13.86 19.54 40.05
C SER A 96 -13.29 20.73 40.78
N THR A 97 -12.46 21.54 40.13
CA THR A 97 -11.88 22.77 40.69
C THR A 97 -12.95 23.79 41.05
N GLU A 98 -13.92 24.03 40.17
CA GLU A 98 -15.06 24.91 40.40
C GLU A 98 -15.90 24.43 41.60
N MET A 99 -16.17 23.13 41.67
CA MET A 99 -16.88 22.54 42.82
C MET A 99 -16.13 22.70 44.14
N GLN A 100 -14.81 22.51 44.17
CA GLN A 100 -14.00 22.72 45.37
C GLN A 100 -14.08 24.17 45.86
N GLN A 101 -13.97 25.14 44.97
CA GLN A 101 -14.13 26.56 45.27
C GLN A 101 -15.50 26.86 45.88
N GLN A 102 -16.57 26.30 45.24
CA GLN A 102 -17.94 26.44 45.76
C GLN A 102 -18.13 25.80 47.13
N GLN A 103 -17.54 24.62 47.36
CA GLN A 103 -17.59 23.95 48.68
C GLN A 103 -16.92 24.75 49.76
N LEU A 104 -15.72 25.31 49.52
CA LEU A 104 -15.02 26.14 50.46
C LEU A 104 -15.83 27.38 50.85
N LEU A 105 -16.47 28.01 49.88
CA LEU A 105 -17.24 29.19 50.11
C LEU A 105 -18.56 28.86 50.86
N LEU A 106 -19.22 27.76 50.51
CA LEU A 106 -20.41 27.26 51.24
C LEU A 106 -20.04 26.90 52.69
N GLY A 107 -18.87 26.24 52.90
CA GLY A 107 -18.38 25.95 54.26
C GLY A 107 -18.20 27.18 55.12
N LYS A 108 -17.62 28.26 54.55
CA LYS A 108 -17.49 29.56 55.25
C LYS A 108 -18.85 30.15 55.61
N LEU A 109 -19.80 30.15 54.68
CA LEU A 109 -21.16 30.69 54.91
C LEU A 109 -21.94 29.88 55.98
N LEU A 110 -21.85 28.56 55.96
CA LEU A 110 -22.46 27.68 56.95
C LEU A 110 -21.82 27.88 58.35
N HIS A 111 -20.53 28.05 58.37
CA HIS A 111 -19.80 28.33 59.64
C HIS A 111 -20.22 29.67 60.23
N GLN A 112 -20.30 30.73 59.43
CA GLN A 112 -20.78 32.03 59.85
C GLN A 112 -22.23 31.95 60.38
N GLN A 113 -23.13 31.22 59.68
CA GLN A 113 -24.49 31.01 60.12
C GLN A 113 -24.60 30.23 61.42
N TYR A 114 -23.73 29.25 61.65
CA TYR A 114 -23.67 28.50 62.92
C TYR A 114 -23.24 29.41 64.08
N LEU A 115 -22.26 30.27 63.88
CA LEU A 115 -21.78 31.23 64.89
C LEU A 115 -22.83 32.31 65.20
N GLY A 116 -23.60 32.77 64.22
CA GLY A 116 -24.68 33.75 64.38
C GLY A 116 -25.91 33.23 65.12
N GLY A 117 -26.07 31.91 65.24
CA GLY A 117 -27.21 31.25 65.93
C GLY A 117 -28.48 31.14 65.11
N LYS A 118 -29.34 30.14 65.45
CA LYS A 118 -30.59 29.84 64.73
C LYS A 118 -31.71 30.89 64.88
N GLN A 119 -31.50 31.90 65.73
CA GLN A 119 -32.56 32.82 66.15
C GLN A 119 -32.40 34.24 65.60
N GLU A 120 -31.53 34.50 64.65
CA GLU A 120 -31.35 35.85 64.10
C GLU A 120 -32.63 36.44 63.54
N TYR A 121 -33.45 35.68 62.83
CA TYR A 121 -34.72 36.11 62.26
C TYR A 121 -35.73 36.47 63.37
N PHE A 122 -35.81 35.68 64.44
CA PHE A 122 -36.71 35.93 65.55
C PHE A 122 -36.21 37.10 66.44
N LYS A 123 -34.90 37.26 66.59
CA LYS A 123 -34.33 38.41 67.30
C LYS A 123 -34.59 39.72 66.58
N LEU A 124 -34.57 39.72 65.25
CA LEU A 124 -34.86 40.85 64.39
C LEU A 124 -36.31 41.29 64.49
N LEU A 125 -37.25 40.34 64.58
CA LEU A 125 -38.68 40.59 64.76
C LEU A 125 -39.05 41.00 66.20
N LEU A 126 -38.34 40.51 67.17
CA LEU A 126 -38.62 40.76 68.59
C LEU A 126 -37.84 41.97 69.19
N ASN A 127 -36.78 42.42 68.52
CA ASN A 127 -36.07 43.63 68.88
C ASN A 127 -36.85 44.83 68.34
N ASN A 128 -37.21 45.75 69.19
CA ASN A 128 -38.06 46.92 68.99
C ASN A 128 -37.34 48.00 68.15
N HIS A 129 -36.92 47.65 66.91
CA HIS A 129 -36.24 48.51 65.98
C HIS A 129 -37.25 49.23 65.05
N ASP A 130 -36.82 50.34 64.43
CA ASP A 130 -37.54 51.04 63.39
C ASP A 130 -38.04 50.05 62.32
N PRO A 131 -39.33 50.01 61.98
CA PRO A 131 -39.92 49.14 60.95
C PRO A 131 -39.19 49.22 59.61
N ASN A 132 -38.69 50.40 59.24
CA ASN A 132 -37.97 50.61 57.97
C ASN A 132 -36.56 49.92 57.98
N GLN A 133 -35.94 49.85 59.14
CA GLN A 133 -34.66 49.15 59.30
C GLN A 133 -34.87 47.64 59.25
N THR A 134 -35.87 47.15 59.93
CA THR A 134 -36.27 45.75 59.92
C THR A 134 -36.63 45.26 58.50
N ALA A 135 -37.35 46.07 57.73
CA ALA A 135 -37.68 45.76 56.32
C ALA A 135 -36.42 45.66 55.44
N ARG A 136 -35.45 46.57 55.61
CA ARG A 136 -34.18 46.53 54.87
C ARG A 136 -33.36 45.29 55.23
N GLU A 137 -33.27 44.94 56.47
CA GLU A 137 -32.53 43.75 56.93
C GLU A 137 -33.19 42.46 56.41
N LEU A 138 -34.52 42.34 56.42
CA LEU A 138 -35.26 41.23 55.79
C LEU A 138 -34.98 41.12 54.31
N GLN A 139 -34.89 42.23 53.60
CA GLN A 139 -34.56 42.24 52.18
C GLN A 139 -33.12 41.74 51.92
N TYR A 140 -32.14 42.09 52.78
CA TYR A 140 -30.79 41.53 52.68
C TYR A 140 -30.77 40.02 52.93
N TYR A 141 -31.55 39.51 53.87
CA TYR A 141 -31.67 38.07 54.11
C TYR A 141 -32.31 37.35 52.94
N GLU A 142 -33.30 37.97 52.26
CA GLU A 142 -33.88 37.42 51.04
C GLU A 142 -32.85 37.28 49.91
N TYR A 143 -32.00 38.30 49.67
CA TYR A 143 -30.90 38.24 48.74
C TYR A 143 -29.90 37.13 49.07
N ILE A 144 -29.56 36.96 50.33
CA ILE A 144 -28.67 35.90 50.80
C ILE A 144 -29.32 34.53 50.55
N ALA A 145 -30.58 34.36 50.87
CA ALA A 145 -31.31 33.11 50.66
C ALA A 145 -31.44 32.75 49.17
N GLN A 146 -31.75 33.71 48.33
CA GLN A 146 -31.82 33.53 46.87
C GLN A 146 -30.44 33.17 46.30
N SER A 147 -29.40 33.89 46.75
CA SER A 147 -28.01 33.59 46.37
C SER A 147 -27.59 32.16 46.73
N ARG A 148 -27.94 31.73 47.94
CA ARG A 148 -27.66 30.33 48.41
C ARG A 148 -28.43 29.31 47.59
N ALA A 149 -29.70 29.54 47.29
CA ALA A 149 -30.51 28.65 46.43
C ALA A 149 -29.93 28.51 45.03
N THR A 150 -29.56 29.64 44.43
CA THR A 150 -28.89 29.66 43.11
C THR A 150 -27.59 28.88 43.16
N TRP A 151 -26.84 29.04 44.19
CA TRP A 151 -25.55 28.34 44.38
C TRP A 151 -25.70 26.85 44.57
N LEU A 152 -26.63 26.37 45.34
CA LEU A 152 -26.96 24.94 45.47
C LEU A 152 -27.42 24.34 44.18
N THR A 153 -28.22 25.07 43.38
CA THR A 153 -28.66 24.67 42.05
C THR A 153 -27.46 24.52 41.10
N SER A 154 -26.57 25.51 41.10
CA SER A 154 -25.31 25.45 40.31
C SER A 154 -24.44 24.24 40.68
N MET A 155 -24.30 23.99 41.99
CA MET A 155 -23.52 22.87 42.48
C MET A 155 -24.09 21.50 42.11
N ARG A 156 -25.44 21.36 42.18
CA ARG A 156 -26.16 20.16 41.66
C ARG A 156 -25.96 19.99 40.15
N GLY A 157 -26.03 21.08 39.39
CA GLY A 157 -25.76 21.10 37.96
C GLY A 157 -24.33 20.65 37.62
N ASN A 158 -23.34 21.13 38.36
CA ASN A 158 -21.95 20.74 38.15
C ASN A 158 -21.72 19.27 38.53
N LEU A 159 -22.33 18.75 39.57
CA LEU A 159 -22.28 17.33 39.93
C LEU A 159 -22.90 16.46 38.85
N ALA A 160 -24.06 16.83 38.27
CA ALA A 160 -24.67 16.12 37.19
C ALA A 160 -23.77 16.12 35.94
N LYS A 161 -23.18 17.27 35.58
CA LYS A 161 -22.19 17.36 34.48
C LYS A 161 -20.99 16.48 34.71
N LEU A 162 -20.42 16.47 35.92
CA LEU A 162 -19.27 15.64 36.26
C LEU A 162 -19.59 14.15 36.12
N ASN A 163 -20.75 13.72 36.60
CA ASN A 163 -21.21 12.34 36.43
C ASN A 163 -21.34 11.96 34.95
N THR A 164 -21.92 12.83 34.12
CA THR A 164 -22.04 12.62 32.68
C THR A 164 -20.68 12.51 32.00
N VAL A 165 -19.77 13.44 32.27
CA VAL A 165 -18.41 13.44 31.70
C VAL A 165 -17.64 12.18 32.13
N THR A 166 -17.78 11.78 33.39
CA THR A 166 -17.13 10.56 33.91
C THR A 166 -17.69 9.30 33.26
N ALA A 167 -18.99 9.22 33.05
CA ALA A 167 -19.64 8.11 32.34
C ALA A 167 -19.17 8.01 30.89
N GLN A 168 -19.13 9.13 30.17
CA GLN A 168 -18.62 9.20 28.80
C GLN A 168 -17.14 8.81 28.71
N ALA A 169 -16.31 9.28 29.66
CA ALA A 169 -14.89 8.89 29.71
C ALA A 169 -14.70 7.38 29.95
N ARG A 170 -15.52 6.78 30.84
CA ARG A 170 -15.49 5.33 31.07
C ARG A 170 -15.88 4.56 29.80
N GLN A 171 -16.92 4.97 29.11
CA GLN A 171 -17.33 4.35 27.85
C GLN A 171 -16.20 4.42 26.80
N LYS A 172 -15.58 5.60 26.65
CA LYS A 172 -14.46 5.78 25.72
C LYS A 172 -13.23 4.95 26.10
N ASN A 173 -12.97 4.72 27.38
CA ASN A 173 -11.92 3.81 27.83
C ASN A 173 -12.20 2.34 27.47
N THR A 174 -13.46 1.88 27.55
CA THR A 174 -13.82 0.53 27.10
C THR A 174 -13.69 0.39 25.61
N GLU A 175 -14.11 1.38 24.83
CA GLU A 175 -13.91 1.42 23.38
C GLU A 175 -12.40 1.36 23.02
N LEU A 176 -11.56 2.09 23.76
CA LEU A 176 -10.11 2.07 23.56
C LEU A 176 -9.50 0.70 23.85
N ALA A 177 -9.94 0.02 24.91
CA ALA A 177 -9.47 -1.32 25.27
C ALA A 177 -9.83 -2.36 24.18
N THR A 178 -11.06 -2.31 23.63
CA THR A 178 -11.46 -3.19 22.54
C THR A 178 -10.66 -2.93 21.28
N LEU A 179 -10.44 -1.66 20.93
CA LEU A 179 -9.63 -1.26 19.78
C LEU A 179 -8.17 -1.73 19.90
N GLN A 180 -7.58 -1.67 21.10
CA GLN A 180 -6.23 -2.17 21.38
C GLN A 180 -6.14 -3.69 21.21
N ALA A 181 -7.15 -4.43 21.67
CA ALA A 181 -7.22 -5.89 21.49
C ALA A 181 -7.30 -6.24 19.98
N GLU A 182 -8.13 -5.55 19.22
CA GLU A 182 -8.22 -5.72 17.77
C GLU A 182 -6.89 -5.41 17.06
N GLN A 183 -6.21 -4.32 17.46
CA GLN A 183 -4.88 -4.00 16.96
C GLN A 183 -3.87 -5.11 17.22
N ALA A 184 -3.91 -5.73 18.40
CA ALA A 184 -3.00 -6.83 18.74
C ALA A 184 -3.23 -8.05 17.84
N LEU A 185 -4.48 -8.42 17.59
CA LEU A 185 -4.85 -9.50 16.67
C LEU A 185 -4.39 -9.22 15.24
N GLN A 186 -4.63 -8.01 14.75
CA GLN A 186 -4.20 -7.60 13.41
C GLN A 186 -2.67 -7.59 13.26
N LYS A 187 -1.93 -7.18 14.30
CA LYS A 187 -0.45 -7.26 14.30
C LYS A 187 0.02 -8.71 14.22
N GLN A 188 -0.62 -9.61 14.94
CA GLN A 188 -0.29 -11.05 14.89
C GLN A 188 -0.55 -11.63 13.50
N SER A 189 -1.71 -11.34 12.90
CA SER A 189 -2.05 -11.73 11.53
C SER A 189 -1.03 -11.20 10.51
N LEU A 190 -0.64 -9.93 10.64
CA LEU A 190 0.38 -9.31 9.80
C LEU A 190 1.73 -10.01 9.91
N LEU A 191 2.18 -10.37 11.12
CA LEU A 191 3.44 -11.09 11.32
C LEU A 191 3.40 -12.46 10.66
N LYS A 192 2.27 -13.20 10.80
CA LYS A 192 2.06 -14.49 10.14
C LYS A 192 2.15 -14.32 8.61
N GLY A 193 1.39 -13.37 8.04
CA GLY A 193 1.42 -13.10 6.60
C GLY A 193 2.81 -12.71 6.09
N LYS A 194 3.59 -11.93 6.85
CA LYS A 194 4.98 -11.60 6.49
C LYS A 194 5.90 -12.80 6.49
N ASN A 195 5.75 -13.73 7.41
CA ASN A 195 6.53 -14.96 7.45
C ASN A 195 6.20 -15.86 6.24
N GLU A 196 4.91 -16.00 5.91
CA GLU A 196 4.45 -16.74 4.74
C GLU A 196 4.99 -16.13 3.45
N HIS A 197 4.89 -14.80 3.31
CA HIS A 197 5.46 -14.05 2.18
C HIS A 197 6.97 -14.30 2.03
N GLN A 198 7.72 -14.28 3.14
CA GLN A 198 9.16 -14.53 3.13
C GLN A 198 9.50 -15.96 2.67
N GLN A 199 8.68 -16.94 3.04
CA GLN A 199 8.83 -18.32 2.55
C GLN A 199 8.55 -18.43 1.05
N VAL A 200 7.51 -17.76 0.55
CA VAL A 200 7.19 -17.72 -0.89
C VAL A 200 8.35 -17.08 -1.67
N LEU A 201 8.89 -15.95 -1.20
CA LEU A 201 10.05 -15.30 -1.83
C LEU A 201 11.28 -16.21 -1.87
N LYS A 202 11.56 -16.97 -0.79
CA LYS A 202 12.66 -17.95 -0.77
C LYS A 202 12.47 -19.06 -1.80
N LYS A 203 11.22 -19.59 -1.95
CA LYS A 203 10.89 -20.58 -2.97
C LYS A 203 11.11 -20.03 -4.38
N ILE A 204 10.63 -18.82 -4.66
CA ILE A 204 10.83 -18.13 -5.95
C ILE A 204 12.32 -17.94 -6.26
N ALA A 205 13.11 -17.49 -5.28
CA ALA A 205 14.55 -17.29 -5.47
C ALA A 205 15.29 -18.58 -5.81
N LEU A 206 14.93 -19.70 -5.15
CA LEU A 206 15.47 -21.02 -5.46
C LEU A 206 15.11 -21.48 -6.88
N GLN A 207 13.85 -21.34 -7.28
CA GLN A 207 13.38 -21.68 -8.62
C GLN A 207 14.08 -20.86 -9.71
N LEU A 208 14.23 -19.54 -9.49
CA LEU A 208 14.96 -18.65 -10.42
C LEU A 208 16.42 -19.05 -10.55
N LYS A 209 17.08 -19.43 -9.44
CA LYS A 209 18.48 -19.90 -9.47
C LYS A 209 18.62 -21.20 -10.26
N GLN A 210 17.69 -22.14 -10.08
CA GLN A 210 17.67 -23.40 -10.84
C GLN A 210 17.44 -23.14 -12.33
N GLN A 211 16.45 -22.32 -12.69
CA GLN A 211 16.15 -21.96 -14.07
C GLN A 211 17.31 -21.22 -14.76
N ARG A 212 18.01 -20.31 -14.06
CA ARG A 212 19.20 -19.63 -14.61
C ARG A 212 20.33 -20.63 -14.92
N ASN A 213 20.55 -21.59 -14.04
CA ASN A 213 21.56 -22.61 -14.28
C ASN A 213 21.22 -23.51 -15.47
N GLU A 214 19.94 -23.82 -15.64
CA GLU A 214 19.43 -24.66 -16.72
C GLU A 214 19.45 -23.93 -18.06
N ILE A 215 19.03 -22.67 -18.11
CA ILE A 215 19.15 -21.80 -19.28
C ILE A 215 20.63 -21.65 -19.69
N GLY A 216 21.53 -21.49 -18.73
CA GLY A 216 22.97 -21.42 -19.00
C GLY A 216 23.52 -22.71 -19.67
N ARG A 217 23.06 -23.88 -19.21
CA ARG A 217 23.41 -25.17 -19.84
C ARG A 217 22.81 -25.31 -21.24
N LEU A 218 21.54 -24.96 -21.40
CA LEU A 218 20.86 -25.02 -22.70
C LEU A 218 21.47 -24.07 -23.73
N GLN A 219 21.87 -22.85 -23.33
CA GLN A 219 22.60 -21.93 -24.20
C GLN A 219 23.97 -22.46 -24.62
N GLN A 220 24.67 -23.15 -23.73
CA GLN A 220 25.92 -23.81 -24.09
C GLN A 220 25.71 -24.96 -25.08
N ASP A 221 24.65 -25.74 -24.87
CA ASP A 221 24.29 -26.85 -25.77
C ASP A 221 23.77 -26.31 -27.13
N GLU A 222 22.98 -25.24 -27.14
CA GLU A 222 22.56 -24.55 -28.38
C GLU A 222 23.76 -24.01 -29.17
N ASN A 223 24.71 -23.37 -28.50
CA ASN A 223 25.93 -22.89 -29.14
C ASN A 223 26.83 -24.04 -29.69
N ARG A 224 26.85 -25.21 -29.03
CA ARG A 224 27.50 -26.42 -29.56
C ARG A 224 26.76 -26.95 -30.80
N LEU A 225 25.44 -27.04 -30.74
CA LEU A 225 24.61 -27.47 -31.87
C LEU A 225 24.69 -26.50 -33.06
N ALA A 226 24.68 -25.20 -32.79
CA ALA A 226 24.84 -24.17 -33.82
C ALA A 226 26.19 -24.28 -34.53
N LYS A 227 27.26 -24.57 -33.80
CA LYS A 227 28.61 -24.84 -34.37
C LYS A 227 28.62 -26.11 -35.20
N LEU A 228 27.98 -27.18 -34.75
CA LEU A 228 27.84 -28.42 -35.52
C LEU A 228 26.98 -28.24 -36.80
N LEU A 229 25.87 -27.52 -36.67
CA LEU A 229 25.01 -27.18 -37.81
C LEU A 229 25.69 -26.22 -38.79
N SER A 230 26.45 -25.23 -38.34
CA SER A 230 27.21 -24.34 -39.23
C SER A 230 28.35 -25.11 -39.99
N ASN A 231 28.92 -26.13 -39.38
CA ASN A 231 29.87 -27.00 -40.06
C ASN A 231 29.18 -27.95 -41.05
N LEU A 232 27.93 -28.37 -40.77
CA LEU A 232 27.11 -29.20 -41.67
C LEU A 232 26.44 -28.37 -42.80
N SER A 233 25.97 -27.16 -42.51
CA SER A 233 25.32 -26.28 -43.52
C SER A 233 26.36 -25.68 -44.50
N ARG A 234 27.63 -25.70 -44.18
CA ARG A 234 28.73 -25.42 -45.13
C ARG A 234 28.80 -26.45 -46.28
N ILE A 235 28.07 -27.55 -46.09
CA ILE A 235 28.01 -28.67 -47.07
C ILE A 235 26.73 -28.65 -47.91
N VAL A 236 25.68 -27.95 -47.47
CA VAL A 236 24.37 -27.86 -48.19
C VAL A 236 23.82 -26.44 -48.07
N ALA A 237 24.04 -25.62 -49.10
CA ALA A 237 23.42 -24.30 -49.25
C ALA A 237 22.08 -24.42 -50.02
N GLU A 238 21.01 -23.74 -49.58
CA GLU A 238 20.33 -22.60 -50.16
C GLU A 238 18.90 -22.35 -49.56
N PRO A 239 18.24 -21.21 -49.86
CA PRO A 239 17.49 -20.44 -48.87
C PRO A 239 15.97 -20.34 -49.10
N GLN A 240 15.20 -19.74 -48.14
CA GLN A 240 13.99 -18.90 -48.31
C GLN A 240 13.24 -18.70 -46.96
N SER A 241 12.83 -17.65 -46.57
CA SER A 241 12.01 -16.42 -46.73
C SER A 241 10.87 -16.31 -45.67
N LYS A 242 10.61 -15.08 -45.22
CA LYS A 242 9.66 -14.66 -44.16
C LYS A 242 8.20 -14.65 -44.64
N PRO A 243 7.19 -14.56 -43.74
CA PRO A 243 6.37 -13.34 -43.69
C PRO A 243 5.88 -12.84 -42.31
N LYS A 244 5.42 -11.58 -42.31
CA LYS A 244 4.85 -10.76 -41.23
C LYS A 244 3.32 -10.95 -41.15
N SER A 245 2.69 -10.66 -40.00
CA SER A 245 1.31 -10.16 -39.98
C SER A 245 0.98 -9.31 -38.73
N ASN A 246 0.24 -8.24 -38.96
CA ASN A 246 -0.29 -7.23 -38.06
C ASN A 246 -1.75 -7.51 -37.72
N LEU A 247 -2.21 -7.11 -36.51
CA LEU A 247 -3.63 -6.75 -36.23
C LEU A 247 -3.77 -5.90 -34.95
N PRO A 248 -4.68 -4.91 -34.91
CA PRO A 248 -4.81 -3.94 -33.81
C PRO A 248 -5.95 -4.26 -32.81
N PRO A 249 -5.95 -3.71 -31.59
CA PRO A 249 -7.01 -3.92 -30.62
C PRO A 249 -8.03 -2.76 -30.52
N LYS A 250 -9.25 -3.15 -30.20
CA LYS A 250 -10.49 -2.38 -30.13
C LYS A 250 -10.68 -1.67 -28.79
N VAL A 251 -11.09 -0.40 -28.84
CA VAL A 251 -11.37 0.47 -27.67
C VAL A 251 -12.86 0.38 -27.30
N ILE A 252 -13.15 0.27 -25.99
CA ILE A 252 -14.50 0.39 -25.44
C ILE A 252 -14.56 1.64 -24.56
N ASN A 253 -15.44 2.58 -24.93
CA ASN A 253 -15.75 3.80 -24.17
C ASN A 253 -16.99 3.60 -23.30
N ASN A 254 -16.84 3.80 -21.98
CA ASN A 254 -17.99 4.08 -21.10
C ASN A 254 -17.71 5.36 -20.32
N ALA A 255 -18.51 6.38 -20.59
CA ALA A 255 -18.40 7.70 -19.98
C ALA A 255 -19.18 7.79 -18.66
N VAL A 256 -18.47 7.91 -17.54
CA VAL A 256 -18.99 8.27 -16.21
C VAL A 256 -18.71 9.75 -15.97
N LYS A 257 -19.69 10.53 -15.45
CA LYS A 257 -19.56 11.95 -15.12
C LYS A 257 -18.39 12.17 -14.15
N ARG A 258 -17.43 13.01 -14.54
CA ARG A 258 -16.19 13.28 -13.81
C ARG A 258 -16.24 14.64 -13.10
N PRO A 259 -15.67 14.78 -11.87
CA PRO A 259 -15.43 16.08 -11.26
C PRO A 259 -14.49 16.91 -12.15
N VAL A 260 -14.77 18.20 -12.29
CA VAL A 260 -13.95 19.13 -13.09
C VAL A 260 -12.74 19.55 -12.25
N TYR A 261 -11.60 18.85 -12.42
CA TYR A 261 -10.32 19.30 -11.89
C TYR A 261 -9.65 20.31 -12.84
N ALA A 262 -8.78 21.19 -12.30
CA ALA A 262 -7.95 22.03 -13.14
C ALA A 262 -7.18 21.18 -14.16
N PRO A 263 -7.00 21.60 -15.42
CA PRO A 263 -6.38 20.77 -16.45
C PRO A 263 -4.99 20.30 -16.01
N PHE A 264 -4.78 18.98 -15.92
CA PHE A 264 -3.50 18.37 -15.50
C PHE A 264 -2.31 18.90 -16.31
N VAL A 265 -2.53 19.23 -17.58
CA VAL A 265 -1.53 19.87 -18.47
C VAL A 265 -0.91 21.12 -17.87
N SER A 266 -1.68 21.94 -17.14
CA SER A 266 -1.19 23.20 -16.54
C SER A 266 -0.17 22.96 -15.41
N LEU A 267 -0.08 21.73 -14.92
CA LEU A 267 0.84 21.31 -13.85
C LEU A 267 2.19 20.80 -14.40
N LYS A 268 2.41 20.81 -15.72
CA LYS A 268 3.67 20.36 -16.31
C LYS A 268 4.83 21.22 -15.80
N GLY A 269 5.86 20.53 -15.26
CA GLY A 269 7.05 21.15 -14.65
C GLY A 269 6.81 21.68 -13.22
N LYS A 270 5.60 21.54 -12.67
CA LYS A 270 5.22 22.02 -11.33
C LYS A 270 4.84 20.91 -10.35
N LEU A 271 4.70 19.67 -10.83
CA LEU A 271 4.26 18.54 -9.99
C LEU A 271 5.28 18.25 -8.88
N PRO A 272 4.82 17.95 -7.66
CA PRO A 272 5.69 17.39 -6.62
C PRO A 272 6.12 15.96 -6.99
N LEU A 273 7.22 15.48 -6.40
CA LEU A 273 7.51 14.06 -6.38
C LEU A 273 6.55 13.34 -5.41
N PRO A 274 6.18 12.07 -5.65
CA PRO A 274 5.35 11.28 -4.73
C PRO A 274 5.91 11.19 -3.31
N PHE A 275 7.22 11.26 -3.18
CA PHE A 275 7.98 11.39 -1.92
C PHE A 275 9.41 11.87 -2.21
N LYS A 276 10.18 12.19 -1.14
CA LYS A 276 11.61 12.53 -1.26
C LYS A 276 12.43 11.23 -1.29
N GLY A 277 13.01 10.86 -2.45
CA GLY A 277 13.79 9.64 -2.63
C GLY A 277 14.86 9.77 -3.72
N LYS A 278 15.80 8.79 -3.76
CA LYS A 278 16.85 8.74 -4.77
C LYS A 278 16.32 8.04 -6.02
N ILE A 279 16.28 8.72 -7.16
CA ILE A 279 15.95 8.11 -8.44
C ILE A 279 17.12 7.22 -8.88
N THR A 280 16.84 5.94 -9.11
CA THR A 280 17.84 4.96 -9.56
C THR A 280 17.66 4.57 -11.02
N HIS A 281 16.44 4.63 -11.54
CA HIS A 281 16.15 4.39 -12.95
C HIS A 281 15.24 5.48 -13.49
N THR A 282 15.51 5.92 -14.70
CA THR A 282 14.79 6.99 -15.39
C THR A 282 14.02 6.47 -16.60
N PHE A 283 13.05 7.24 -17.05
CA PHE A 283 12.31 6.96 -18.28
C PHE A 283 13.27 6.76 -19.46
N GLY A 284 13.04 5.73 -20.28
CA GLY A 284 13.84 5.40 -21.46
C GLY A 284 15.18 4.72 -21.17
N SER A 285 15.60 4.55 -19.91
CA SER A 285 16.80 3.78 -19.60
C SER A 285 16.57 2.27 -19.79
N ARG A 286 17.64 1.51 -20.11
CA ARG A 286 17.57 0.04 -20.26
C ARG A 286 17.35 -0.62 -18.90
N ARG A 287 16.55 -1.68 -18.87
CA ARG A 287 16.45 -2.57 -17.70
C ARG A 287 17.66 -3.51 -17.67
N PRO A 288 18.27 -3.76 -16.49
CA PRO A 288 19.49 -4.58 -16.40
C PRO A 288 19.35 -5.99 -17.01
N ASP A 289 18.17 -6.61 -16.86
CA ASP A 289 17.95 -8.02 -17.22
C ASP A 289 16.95 -8.22 -18.37
N SER A 290 16.67 -7.17 -19.17
CA SER A 290 15.66 -7.22 -20.23
C SER A 290 15.95 -6.23 -21.36
N PRO A 291 15.63 -6.58 -22.62
CA PRO A 291 15.72 -5.63 -23.74
C PRO A 291 14.71 -4.47 -23.63
N LEU A 292 13.82 -4.49 -22.64
CA LEU A 292 12.77 -3.49 -22.46
C LEU A 292 13.31 -2.23 -21.80
N LEU A 293 12.76 -1.06 -22.19
CA LEU A 293 13.06 0.22 -21.59
C LEU A 293 12.11 0.51 -20.41
N TRP A 294 12.58 1.31 -19.45
CA TRP A 294 11.75 1.84 -18.38
C TRP A 294 10.73 2.83 -18.94
N LYS A 295 9.43 2.57 -18.71
CA LYS A 295 8.31 3.45 -19.10
C LYS A 295 7.98 4.51 -18.04
N GLY A 296 8.66 4.51 -16.93
CA GLY A 296 8.54 5.43 -15.81
C GLY A 296 9.88 5.62 -15.12
N MET A 297 9.86 6.02 -13.85
CA MET A 297 11.05 6.12 -13.02
C MET A 297 10.94 5.17 -11.81
N PHE A 298 12.08 4.70 -11.32
CA PHE A 298 12.16 3.97 -10.05
C PHE A 298 12.88 4.81 -9.01
N MET A 299 12.22 5.00 -7.87
CA MET A 299 12.70 5.84 -6.78
C MET A 299 12.95 4.97 -5.55
N ARG A 300 14.21 4.85 -5.14
CA ARG A 300 14.61 4.11 -3.93
C ARG A 300 14.22 4.89 -2.68
N ALA A 301 13.70 4.20 -1.68
CA ALA A 301 13.28 4.78 -0.40
C ALA A 301 13.36 3.74 0.72
N ALA A 302 13.20 4.22 1.96
CA ALA A 302 13.00 3.33 3.10
C ALA A 302 11.65 2.59 2.99
N ALA A 303 11.58 1.38 3.54
CA ALA A 303 10.33 0.65 3.66
C ALA A 303 9.27 1.49 4.41
N ARG A 304 8.03 1.43 3.96
CA ARG A 304 6.87 2.12 4.56
C ARG A 304 6.89 3.64 4.50
N GLN A 305 7.80 4.25 3.75
CA GLN A 305 7.76 5.69 3.53
C GLN A 305 6.43 6.07 2.85
N PRO A 306 5.73 7.13 3.31
CA PRO A 306 4.47 7.56 2.71
C PRO A 306 4.65 7.93 1.24
N VAL A 307 3.71 7.49 0.41
CA VAL A 307 3.58 7.87 -1.01
C VAL A 307 2.37 8.78 -1.13
N ASN A 308 2.56 9.95 -1.73
CA ASN A 308 1.50 10.95 -1.86
C ASN A 308 1.05 11.11 -3.30
N ALA A 309 -0.24 11.44 -3.48
CA ALA A 309 -0.79 11.81 -4.77
C ALA A 309 -0.15 13.10 -5.28
N ILE A 310 0.32 13.09 -6.53
CA ILE A 310 1.00 14.26 -7.13
C ILE A 310 0.03 15.36 -7.56
N ALA A 311 -1.22 15.02 -7.80
CA ALA A 311 -2.28 15.91 -8.26
C ALA A 311 -3.65 15.37 -7.85
N PRO A 312 -4.71 16.20 -7.85
CA PRO A 312 -6.08 15.74 -7.63
C PRO A 312 -6.51 14.75 -8.71
N GLY A 313 -7.37 13.80 -8.35
CA GLY A 313 -7.88 12.80 -9.28
C GLY A 313 -8.71 11.73 -8.60
N ARG A 314 -9.11 10.72 -9.36
CA ARG A 314 -9.88 9.58 -8.86
C ARG A 314 -9.10 8.29 -9.02
N VAL A 315 -9.13 7.44 -8.03
CA VAL A 315 -8.54 6.10 -8.08
C VAL A 315 -9.32 5.23 -9.05
N ILE A 316 -8.68 4.78 -10.11
CA ILE A 316 -9.27 3.89 -11.13
C ILE A 316 -8.75 2.46 -11.06
N PHE A 317 -7.70 2.24 -10.27
CA PHE A 317 -7.16 0.91 -9.98
C PHE A 317 -6.42 0.94 -8.63
N ALA A 318 -6.66 -0.05 -7.77
CA ALA A 318 -6.00 -0.22 -6.48
C ALA A 318 -5.95 -1.71 -6.13
N ASP A 319 -5.02 -2.45 -6.76
CA ASP A 319 -4.87 -3.88 -6.54
C ASP A 319 -3.46 -4.36 -6.93
N TRP A 320 -3.19 -5.64 -6.71
CA TRP A 320 -1.95 -6.27 -7.15
C TRP A 320 -1.97 -6.55 -8.66
N LEU A 321 -0.89 -6.16 -9.34
CA LEU A 321 -0.70 -6.44 -10.76
C LEU A 321 0.70 -7.04 -11.00
N ARG A 322 0.74 -8.15 -11.75
CA ARG A 322 2.01 -8.82 -12.09
C ARG A 322 3.01 -7.86 -12.73
N GLY A 323 4.24 -7.81 -12.21
CA GLY A 323 5.32 -6.94 -12.69
C GLY A 323 5.31 -5.52 -12.07
N PHE A 324 4.22 -5.14 -11.36
CA PHE A 324 4.10 -3.87 -10.65
C PHE A 324 3.87 -4.05 -9.14
N GLY A 325 3.53 -5.27 -8.68
CA GLY A 325 3.13 -5.53 -7.30
C GLY A 325 1.84 -4.82 -6.93
N ASN A 326 1.72 -4.33 -5.71
CA ASN A 326 0.59 -3.49 -5.29
C ASN A 326 0.64 -2.15 -6.05
N LEU A 327 -0.26 -1.99 -7.01
CA LEU A 327 -0.36 -0.86 -7.93
C LEU A 327 -1.58 -0.01 -7.62
N LEU A 328 -1.39 1.30 -7.59
CA LEU A 328 -2.46 2.28 -7.56
C LEU A 328 -2.37 3.15 -8.81
N ILE A 329 -3.52 3.39 -9.47
CA ILE A 329 -3.61 4.27 -10.64
C ILE A 329 -4.64 5.35 -10.35
N ILE A 330 -4.26 6.61 -10.58
CA ILE A 330 -5.11 7.79 -10.43
C ILE A 330 -5.39 8.37 -11.82
N ASP A 331 -6.67 8.57 -12.14
CA ASP A 331 -7.12 9.34 -13.31
C ASP A 331 -7.25 10.82 -12.93
N HIS A 332 -6.50 11.68 -13.60
CA HIS A 332 -6.50 13.14 -13.43
C HIS A 332 -7.39 13.86 -14.42
N GLY A 333 -8.13 13.12 -15.24
CA GLY A 333 -8.98 13.65 -16.29
C GLY A 333 -8.23 13.89 -17.61
N LEU A 334 -8.98 14.11 -18.69
CA LEU A 334 -8.46 14.35 -20.04
C LEU A 334 -7.45 13.29 -20.53
N GLY A 335 -7.55 12.04 -20.04
CA GLY A 335 -6.68 10.93 -20.39
C GLY A 335 -5.32 10.92 -19.68
N TYR A 336 -5.09 11.81 -18.72
CA TYR A 336 -3.88 11.80 -17.88
C TYR A 336 -4.04 10.86 -16.71
N MET A 337 -3.03 10.01 -16.48
CA MET A 337 -2.99 9.05 -15.38
C MET A 337 -1.61 9.04 -14.72
N SER A 338 -1.59 8.81 -13.42
CA SER A 338 -0.38 8.49 -12.67
C SER A 338 -0.45 7.09 -12.06
N LEU A 339 0.65 6.36 -12.14
CA LEU A 339 0.79 4.98 -11.69
C LEU A 339 1.83 4.92 -10.57
N TYR A 340 1.50 4.21 -9.49
CA TYR A 340 2.31 4.04 -8.30
C TYR A 340 2.43 2.54 -8.00
N GLY A 341 3.54 1.92 -8.38
CA GLY A 341 3.79 0.47 -8.22
C GLY A 341 4.80 0.14 -7.11
N ASN A 342 4.92 -1.16 -6.82
CA ASN A 342 5.82 -1.73 -5.79
C ASN A 342 5.50 -1.31 -4.35
N ASN A 343 4.26 -0.87 -4.07
CA ASN A 343 3.85 -0.47 -2.74
C ASN A 343 3.76 -1.66 -1.77
N GLU A 344 4.10 -1.47 -0.49
CA GLU A 344 3.82 -2.45 0.57
C GLU A 344 2.31 -2.47 0.88
N THR A 345 1.69 -1.29 0.90
CA THR A 345 0.29 -1.10 1.29
C THR A 345 -0.36 -0.05 0.42
N LEU A 346 -1.60 -0.31 0.00
CA LEU A 346 -2.48 0.68 -0.63
C LEU A 346 -3.48 1.16 0.43
N TYR A 347 -3.50 2.47 0.71
CA TYR A 347 -4.41 3.06 1.69
C TYR A 347 -5.73 3.51 1.07
N LYS A 348 -5.75 3.65 -0.26
CA LYS A 348 -6.89 4.13 -1.04
C LYS A 348 -7.50 3.01 -1.86
N GLN A 349 -8.81 3.13 -2.12
CA GLN A 349 -9.59 2.14 -2.83
C GLN A 349 -10.11 2.67 -4.17
N LEU A 350 -10.54 1.75 -5.03
CA LEU A 350 -11.16 2.07 -6.31
C LEU A 350 -12.35 3.04 -6.12
N GLY A 351 -12.38 4.12 -6.90
CA GLY A 351 -13.44 5.11 -6.91
C GLY A 351 -13.25 6.27 -5.95
N GLU A 352 -12.26 6.25 -5.03
CA GLU A 352 -12.00 7.37 -4.13
C GLU A 352 -11.48 8.60 -4.89
N ASP A 353 -12.01 9.78 -4.54
CA ASP A 353 -11.51 11.08 -5.01
C ASP A 353 -10.38 11.56 -4.10
N LEU A 354 -9.31 12.06 -4.69
CA LEU A 354 -8.06 12.44 -4.03
C LEU A 354 -7.70 13.89 -4.30
N GLN A 355 -7.07 14.52 -3.30
CA GLN A 355 -6.41 15.81 -3.44
C GLN A 355 -4.89 15.64 -3.62
N ALA A 356 -4.23 16.66 -4.16
CA ALA A 356 -2.77 16.68 -4.22
C ALA A 356 -2.19 16.65 -2.79
N GLY A 357 -1.20 15.76 -2.57
CA GLY A 357 -0.58 15.58 -1.25
C GLY A 357 -1.22 14.52 -0.37
N ASP A 358 -2.40 13.99 -0.71
CA ASP A 358 -3.02 12.89 0.04
C ASP A 358 -2.10 11.68 0.07
N THR A 359 -1.94 11.06 1.25
CA THR A 359 -1.21 9.79 1.38
C THR A 359 -2.05 8.67 0.79
N ILE A 360 -1.53 8.04 -0.27
CA ILE A 360 -2.23 7.02 -1.05
C ILE A 360 -1.72 5.60 -0.81
N ALA A 361 -0.44 5.48 -0.46
CA ALA A 361 0.23 4.19 -0.30
C ALA A 361 1.45 4.31 0.62
N ALA A 362 2.09 3.18 0.91
CA ALA A 362 3.40 3.09 1.55
C ALA A 362 4.38 2.38 0.62
N VAL A 363 5.62 2.91 0.54
CA VAL A 363 6.71 2.31 -0.24
C VAL A 363 6.96 0.88 0.20
N GLY A 364 7.09 -0.02 -0.76
CA GLY A 364 7.38 -1.42 -0.56
C GLY A 364 8.40 -1.98 -1.55
N ASN A 365 8.39 -3.28 -1.67
CA ASN A 365 9.11 -4.05 -2.67
C ASN A 365 8.23 -5.16 -3.27
N SER A 366 6.91 -4.95 -3.31
CA SER A 366 5.96 -5.91 -3.84
C SER A 366 6.19 -6.18 -5.33
N GLY A 367 5.63 -7.30 -5.82
CA GLY A 367 5.87 -7.75 -7.20
C GLY A 367 7.23 -8.42 -7.41
N GLY A 368 7.90 -8.87 -6.33
CA GLY A 368 9.17 -9.60 -6.39
C GLY A 368 10.40 -8.73 -6.57
N ASN A 369 10.34 -7.43 -6.26
CA ASN A 369 11.51 -6.54 -6.31
C ASN A 369 12.47 -6.80 -5.14
N GLU A 370 13.78 -6.83 -5.43
CA GLU A 370 14.83 -6.96 -4.41
C GLU A 370 14.97 -5.71 -3.54
N HIS A 371 14.62 -4.55 -4.08
CA HIS A 371 14.86 -3.26 -3.45
C HIS A 371 13.57 -2.54 -3.09
N TYR A 372 13.53 -1.97 -1.89
CA TYR A 372 12.47 -1.06 -1.50
C TYR A 372 12.50 0.22 -2.36
N GLY A 373 11.35 0.56 -2.92
CA GLY A 373 11.21 1.73 -3.78
C GLY A 373 9.83 1.82 -4.41
N LEU A 374 9.59 2.90 -5.10
CA LEU A 374 8.36 3.16 -5.84
C LEU A 374 8.64 3.14 -7.34
N TYR A 375 7.88 2.40 -8.08
CA TYR A 375 7.74 2.60 -9.52
C TYR A 375 6.71 3.71 -9.76
N PHE A 376 7.12 4.78 -10.42
CA PHE A 376 6.27 5.92 -10.73
C PHE A 376 6.25 6.19 -12.23
N GLU A 377 5.05 6.24 -12.81
CA GLU A 377 4.84 6.45 -14.24
C GLU A 377 3.71 7.45 -14.48
N LEU A 378 3.85 8.28 -15.49
CA LEU A 378 2.80 9.15 -16.01
C LEU A 378 2.38 8.66 -17.40
N ARG A 379 1.08 8.72 -17.69
CA ARG A 379 0.52 8.39 -19.01
C ARG A 379 -0.44 9.48 -19.50
N HIS A 380 -0.46 9.67 -20.80
CA HIS A 380 -1.50 10.42 -21.47
C HIS A 380 -2.08 9.59 -22.61
N GLN A 381 -3.39 9.34 -22.57
CA GLN A 381 -4.09 8.48 -23.54
C GLN A 381 -3.43 7.10 -23.70
N GLY A 382 -2.98 6.50 -22.60
CA GLY A 382 -2.29 5.21 -22.57
C GLY A 382 -0.79 5.25 -22.94
N ILE A 383 -0.28 6.37 -23.46
CA ILE A 383 1.13 6.54 -23.86
C ILE A 383 1.95 6.99 -22.64
N PRO A 384 3.06 6.29 -22.32
CA PRO A 384 3.95 6.70 -21.24
C PRO A 384 4.63 8.03 -21.53
N LEU A 385 4.69 8.89 -20.53
CA LEU A 385 5.36 10.19 -20.54
C LEU A 385 6.59 10.16 -19.64
N ASP A 386 7.61 10.96 -19.97
CA ASP A 386 8.79 11.15 -19.10
C ASP A 386 8.41 11.94 -17.84
N PRO A 387 8.36 11.33 -16.64
CA PRO A 387 7.94 12.02 -15.44
C PRO A 387 8.90 13.14 -15.04
N ALA A 388 10.18 13.07 -15.42
CA ALA A 388 11.18 14.09 -15.10
C ALA A 388 10.85 15.47 -15.70
N LYS A 389 10.11 15.49 -16.83
CA LYS A 389 9.64 16.72 -17.49
C LYS A 389 8.43 17.37 -16.81
N TRP A 390 7.79 16.65 -15.87
CA TRP A 390 6.57 17.10 -15.20
C TRP A 390 6.80 17.56 -13.76
N VAL A 391 7.90 17.10 -13.14
CA VAL A 391 8.23 17.38 -11.74
C VAL A 391 8.99 18.68 -11.59
N LYS A 392 8.67 19.46 -10.54
CA LYS A 392 9.33 20.73 -10.19
C LYS A 392 10.82 20.50 -9.86
N GLY A 393 11.71 21.31 -10.47
CA GLY A 393 13.12 21.41 -10.10
C GLY A 393 14.09 20.45 -10.81
N ARG A 394 13.64 19.73 -11.88
CA ARG A 394 14.53 18.93 -12.73
C ARG A 394 14.43 19.34 -14.20
N SER A 395 14.91 20.53 -14.51
CA SER A 395 15.34 20.81 -15.89
C SER A 395 16.48 19.85 -16.23
N SER A 396 16.34 19.09 -17.32
CA SER A 396 17.33 18.13 -17.79
C SER A 396 18.65 18.87 -18.05
N LYS A 397 19.62 18.72 -17.14
CA LYS A 397 21.01 18.78 -17.57
C LYS A 397 21.35 17.39 -18.09
N ALA A 398 21.04 17.17 -19.37
CA ALA A 398 21.73 16.18 -20.16
C ALA A 398 23.21 16.63 -20.26
N ARG A 399 24.08 15.81 -19.77
CA ARG A 399 25.46 15.66 -20.22
C ARG A 399 25.78 14.20 -20.25
#